data_bbb36d5d10c3867753942a20489b30ca
#
_entry.id   bbb36d5d10c3867753942a20489b30ca
#
_cell.length_a   1.000
_cell.length_b   1.000
_cell.length_c   1.000
_cell.angle_alpha   90.00
_cell.angle_beta   90.00
_cell.angle_gamma   90.00
#
_symmetry.space_group_name_H-M   'P 1'
#
loop_
_entity.id
_entity.type
_entity.pdbx_description
1 polymer ?
#
loop_
_entity_poly.entity_id
_entity_poly.type
_entity_poly.pdbx_seq_one_letter_code
_entity_poly.pdbx_strand_id
1 'polypeptide(L)'
;MECFSAILLFDAFSARKMKRFRHWIIVTSLAFLEATFLNIASKALPDYSKILIALVLYYFVHRILYISNRFFGLYISIIIYATMCCIDNLWHTLALLLSETLNGVFLGNALCQSMLVHGIIIVVCFLQAKARNGKLSQATNFRWYTIPAVLSLASVLLIFFFGSCFQQGQISIQPLCVCATFITVMQIAALLLISWMEQNANFREEAISLQAKSKAQQESIEALSAAYAQQRKLTHDFRAHLSTLDGMLMQQNRDINTIQTYIHSLQSKQNERILLVNTHHAALDALLNQKALVAKNRKIDIQFSVNDLSPIKID
;
A
#
# COMPACT_ATOMS: atom_id res chain seq x y z
N MET A 1 -2.53 3.84 31.45
CA MET A 1 -3.38 4.58 30.50
C MET A 1 -2.58 4.98 29.24
N GLU A 2 -1.44 5.61 29.37
CA GLU A 2 -0.59 6.08 28.25
C GLU A 2 -0.23 4.97 27.25
N CYS A 3 0.27 3.84 27.71
CA CYS A 3 0.62 2.70 26.85
C CYS A 3 -0.60 2.20 26.03
N PHE A 4 -1.79 2.18 26.62
CA PHE A 4 -3.03 1.78 25.95
C PHE A 4 -3.38 2.75 24.81
N SER A 5 -3.25 4.05 25.04
CA SER A 5 -3.51 5.08 24.03
C SER A 5 -2.48 5.05 22.92
N ALA A 6 -1.21 4.83 23.25
CA ALA A 6 -0.14 4.66 22.27
C ALA A 6 -0.37 3.44 21.36
N ILE A 7 -0.84 2.33 21.92
CA ILE A 7 -1.13 1.13 21.14
C ILE A 7 -2.33 1.32 20.22
N LEU A 8 -3.36 2.05 20.63
CA LEU A 8 -4.46 2.42 19.76
C LEU A 8 -3.98 3.30 18.58
N LEU A 9 -3.04 4.21 18.84
CA LEU A 9 -2.39 4.98 17.78
C LEU A 9 -1.55 4.08 16.86
N PHE A 10 -0.77 3.14 17.39
CA PHE A 10 -0.04 2.18 16.57
C PHE A 10 -0.96 1.33 15.69
N ASP A 11 -2.12 0.90 16.21
CA ASP A 11 -3.13 0.17 15.44
C ASP A 11 -3.68 0.99 14.26
N ALA A 12 -3.72 2.31 14.38
CA ALA A 12 -4.12 3.18 13.28
C ALA A 12 -3.07 3.26 12.16
N PHE A 13 -1.79 3.01 12.46
CA PHE A 13 -0.68 3.18 11.51
C PHE A 13 -0.02 1.88 11.04
N SER A 14 -0.22 0.75 11.73
CA SER A 14 0.54 -0.47 11.49
C SER A 14 -0.31 -1.73 11.57
N ALA A 15 0.01 -2.74 10.74
CA ALA A 15 -0.65 -4.03 10.77
C ALA A 15 -0.15 -4.88 11.95
N ARG A 16 -1.07 -5.52 12.67
CA ARG A 16 -0.75 -6.40 13.80
C ARG A 16 -0.07 -7.69 13.34
N LYS A 17 0.93 -8.15 14.07
CA LYS A 17 1.58 -9.47 13.86
C LYS A 17 0.75 -10.65 14.32
N MET A 18 -0.09 -10.45 15.34
CA MET A 18 -0.73 -11.52 16.10
C MET A 18 -2.24 -11.46 16.05
N LYS A 19 -2.90 -12.60 16.29
CA LYS A 19 -4.36 -12.66 16.44
C LYS A 19 -4.80 -11.77 17.59
N ARG A 20 -5.99 -11.16 17.48
CA ARG A 20 -6.54 -10.14 18.39
C ARG A 20 -6.40 -10.49 19.89
N PHE A 21 -6.68 -11.71 20.29
CA PHE A 21 -6.63 -12.13 21.69
C PHE A 21 -5.19 -12.13 22.26
N ARG A 22 -4.23 -12.74 21.54
CA ARG A 22 -2.81 -12.75 21.96
C ARG A 22 -2.20 -11.35 21.97
N HIS A 23 -2.59 -10.51 21.01
CA HIS A 23 -2.17 -9.11 20.95
C HIS A 23 -2.54 -8.39 22.25
N TRP A 24 -3.80 -8.48 22.73
CA TRP A 24 -4.24 -7.80 23.93
C TRP A 24 -3.59 -8.33 25.23
N ILE A 25 -3.28 -9.62 25.33
CA ILE A 25 -2.55 -10.17 26.48
C ILE A 25 -1.15 -9.56 26.56
N ILE A 26 -0.44 -9.48 25.42
CA ILE A 26 0.91 -8.89 25.39
C ILE A 26 0.85 -7.39 25.67
N VAL A 27 -0.16 -6.70 25.15
CA VAL A 27 -0.39 -5.27 25.40
C VAL A 27 -0.55 -4.99 26.89
N THR A 28 -1.40 -5.75 27.59
CA THR A 28 -1.61 -5.53 29.03
C THR A 28 -0.37 -5.83 29.86
N SER A 29 0.40 -6.86 29.51
CA SER A 29 1.66 -7.17 30.21
C SER A 29 2.75 -6.13 29.93
N LEU A 30 2.87 -5.63 28.71
CA LEU A 30 3.81 -4.56 28.37
C LEU A 30 3.41 -3.23 29.03
N ALA A 31 2.12 -2.90 29.09
CA ALA A 31 1.64 -1.70 29.76
C ALA A 31 1.95 -1.72 31.27
N PHE A 32 1.83 -2.89 31.90
CA PHE A 32 2.19 -3.05 33.30
C PHE A 32 3.70 -2.92 33.53
N LEU A 33 4.52 -3.54 32.68
CA LEU A 33 5.97 -3.43 32.72
C LEU A 33 6.44 -1.97 32.50
N GLU A 34 5.87 -1.26 31.54
CA GLU A 34 6.18 0.14 31.26
C GLU A 34 5.82 1.03 32.46
N ALA A 35 4.63 0.87 33.03
CA ALA A 35 4.19 1.65 34.18
C ALA A 35 5.11 1.45 35.41
N THR A 36 5.51 0.20 35.69
CA THR A 36 6.43 -0.08 36.79
C THR A 36 7.82 0.45 36.54
N PHE A 37 8.34 0.31 35.32
CA PHE A 37 9.65 0.80 34.92
C PHE A 37 9.72 2.34 34.95
N LEU A 38 8.74 3.03 34.36
CA LEU A 38 8.67 4.49 34.36
C LEU A 38 8.55 5.06 35.78
N ASN A 39 7.80 4.40 36.65
CA ASN A 39 7.68 4.82 38.05
C ASN A 39 9.03 4.72 38.81
N ILE A 40 9.80 3.68 38.57
CA ILE A 40 11.13 3.51 39.14
C ILE A 40 12.09 4.53 38.52
N ALA A 41 12.11 4.65 37.22
CA ALA A 41 12.97 5.58 36.44
C ALA A 41 12.68 7.06 36.79
N SER A 42 11.41 7.41 37.08
CA SER A 42 11.02 8.78 37.44
C SER A 42 11.69 9.29 38.71
N LYS A 43 12.04 8.39 39.60
CA LYS A 43 12.69 8.74 40.90
C LYS A 43 14.23 8.74 40.82
N ALA A 44 14.81 8.03 39.83
CA ALA A 44 16.24 7.77 39.78
C ALA A 44 16.97 8.55 38.67
N LEU A 45 16.26 9.03 37.64
CA LEU A 45 16.87 9.56 36.42
C LEU A 45 16.46 10.99 36.11
N PRO A 46 17.37 11.79 35.54
CA PRO A 46 17.04 13.14 35.04
C PRO A 46 16.02 13.09 33.89
N ASP A 47 15.24 14.18 33.73
CA ASP A 47 14.08 14.20 32.83
C ASP A 47 14.43 13.95 31.35
N TYR A 48 15.58 14.44 30.86
CA TYR A 48 16.04 14.19 29.49
C TYR A 48 16.32 12.72 29.19
N SER A 49 16.78 11.93 30.18
CA SER A 49 17.01 10.50 30.01
C SER A 49 15.70 9.71 29.94
N LYS A 50 14.65 10.17 30.61
CA LYS A 50 13.30 9.58 30.55
C LYS A 50 12.72 9.62 29.14
N ILE A 51 12.91 10.75 28.42
CA ILE A 51 12.47 10.90 27.03
C ILE A 51 13.12 9.84 26.13
N LEU A 52 14.43 9.68 26.24
CA LEU A 52 15.18 8.72 25.43
C LEU A 52 14.75 7.27 25.73
N ILE A 53 14.57 6.94 26.97
CA ILE A 53 14.11 5.62 27.42
C ILE A 53 12.69 5.36 26.92
N ALA A 54 11.79 6.31 27.04
CA ALA A 54 10.43 6.19 26.54
C ALA A 54 10.39 5.95 25.02
N LEU A 55 11.15 6.71 24.24
CA LEU A 55 11.26 6.49 22.79
C LEU A 55 11.76 5.08 22.44
N VAL A 56 12.77 4.60 23.15
CA VAL A 56 13.29 3.24 22.97
C VAL A 56 12.22 2.18 23.31
N LEU A 57 11.49 2.36 24.41
CA LEU A 57 10.40 1.47 24.81
C LEU A 57 9.28 1.46 23.76
N TYR A 58 8.82 2.60 23.27
CA TYR A 58 7.81 2.71 22.20
C TYR A 58 8.25 1.99 20.93
N TYR A 59 9.52 2.15 20.54
CA TYR A 59 10.08 1.43 19.41
C TYR A 59 10.05 -0.10 19.61
N PHE A 60 10.46 -0.59 20.78
CA PHE A 60 10.43 -2.04 21.08
C PHE A 60 9.01 -2.58 21.12
N VAL A 61 8.06 -1.89 21.76
CA VAL A 61 6.65 -2.24 21.78
C VAL A 61 6.11 -2.36 20.36
N HIS A 62 6.38 -1.37 19.50
CA HIS A 62 6.00 -1.41 18.10
C HIS A 62 6.62 -2.62 17.37
N ARG A 63 7.90 -2.90 17.58
CA ARG A 63 8.59 -4.03 16.92
C ARG A 63 8.07 -5.40 17.35
N ILE A 64 7.60 -5.54 18.58
CA ILE A 64 7.01 -6.79 19.08
C ILE A 64 5.62 -7.01 18.51
N LEU A 65 4.78 -5.98 18.48
CA LEU A 65 3.36 -6.09 18.21
C LEU A 65 3.00 -5.96 16.72
N TYR A 66 3.79 -5.24 15.91
CA TYR A 66 3.44 -4.84 14.55
C TYR A 66 4.42 -5.33 13.47
N ILE A 67 3.85 -5.54 12.26
CA ILE A 67 4.63 -5.88 11.06
C ILE A 67 5.06 -4.57 10.42
N SER A 68 6.35 -4.27 10.44
CA SER A 68 6.86 -3.05 9.81
C SER A 68 8.36 -3.15 9.49
N ASN A 69 8.82 -2.30 8.57
CA ASN A 69 10.23 -2.07 8.35
C ASN A 69 10.84 -1.40 9.62
N ARG A 70 12.14 -1.64 9.89
CA ARG A 70 12.86 -1.09 11.06
C ARG A 70 12.78 0.43 11.12
N PHE A 71 13.05 1.11 10.01
CA PHE A 71 13.00 2.58 9.93
C PHE A 71 11.58 3.13 10.07
N PHE A 72 10.59 2.48 9.44
CA PHE A 72 9.20 2.89 9.60
C PHE A 72 8.75 2.78 11.06
N GLY A 73 9.10 1.67 11.74
CA GLY A 73 8.80 1.50 13.16
C GLY A 73 9.42 2.60 14.03
N LEU A 74 10.64 3.03 13.74
CA LEU A 74 11.29 4.13 14.45
C LEU A 74 10.54 5.45 14.25
N TYR A 75 10.22 5.81 13.00
CA TYR A 75 9.53 7.07 12.70
C TYR A 75 8.15 7.14 13.35
N ILE A 76 7.36 6.07 13.22
CA ILE A 76 6.02 5.99 13.83
C ILE A 76 6.11 6.08 15.36
N SER A 77 7.10 5.45 15.99
CA SER A 77 7.29 5.55 17.44
C SER A 77 7.60 6.97 17.89
N ILE A 78 8.43 7.70 17.16
CA ILE A 78 8.72 9.11 17.43
C ILE A 78 7.45 9.96 17.31
N ILE A 79 6.71 9.79 16.22
CA ILE A 79 5.49 10.56 15.95
C ILE A 79 4.42 10.32 17.03
N ILE A 80 4.20 9.07 17.40
CA ILE A 80 3.21 8.70 18.42
C ILE A 80 3.62 9.23 19.79
N TYR A 81 4.89 9.06 20.17
CA TYR A 81 5.38 9.59 21.42
C TYR A 81 5.24 11.12 21.50
N ALA A 82 5.62 11.82 20.44
CA ALA A 82 5.45 13.27 20.36
C ALA A 82 3.97 13.71 20.45
N THR A 83 3.08 12.97 19.82
CA THR A 83 1.64 13.24 19.89
C THR A 83 1.11 13.12 21.32
N MET A 84 1.55 12.08 22.04
CA MET A 84 1.21 11.90 23.45
C MET A 84 1.73 13.07 24.29
N CYS A 85 3.02 13.41 24.15
CA CYS A 85 3.64 14.53 24.88
C CYS A 85 2.95 15.87 24.59
N CYS A 86 2.56 16.14 23.34
CA CYS A 86 1.86 17.38 22.98
C CYS A 86 0.48 17.49 23.67
N ILE A 87 -0.28 16.39 23.69
CA ILE A 87 -1.61 16.36 24.31
C ILE A 87 -1.49 16.53 25.82
N ASP A 88 -0.57 15.82 26.47
CA ASP A 88 -0.32 15.92 27.90
C ASP A 88 0.15 17.33 28.28
N ASN A 89 1.06 17.92 27.53
CA ASN A 89 1.56 19.28 27.77
C ASN A 89 0.45 20.33 27.61
N LEU A 90 -0.36 20.23 26.55
CA LEU A 90 -1.47 21.15 26.34
C LEU A 90 -2.47 21.07 27.48
N TRP A 91 -2.82 19.85 27.93
CA TRP A 91 -3.73 19.67 29.04
C TRP A 91 -3.17 20.20 30.35
N HIS A 92 -1.89 19.92 30.63
CA HIS A 92 -1.22 20.40 31.85
C HIS A 92 -1.19 21.93 31.93
N THR A 93 -0.83 22.59 30.83
CA THR A 93 -0.81 24.07 30.77
C THR A 93 -2.20 24.68 30.88
N LEU A 94 -3.23 24.04 30.25
CA LEU A 94 -4.61 24.48 30.38
C LEU A 94 -5.14 24.30 31.80
N ALA A 95 -4.83 23.18 32.45
CA ALA A 95 -5.22 22.93 33.84
C ALA A 95 -4.60 23.93 34.82
N LEU A 96 -3.32 24.30 34.61
CA LEU A 96 -2.67 25.33 35.39
C LEU A 96 -3.35 26.70 35.21
N LEU A 97 -3.65 27.08 33.98
CA LEU A 97 -4.34 28.37 33.70
C LEU A 97 -5.73 28.42 34.32
N LEU A 98 -6.48 27.32 34.22
CA LEU A 98 -7.84 27.22 34.82
C LEU A 98 -7.79 27.18 36.35
N SER A 99 -6.74 26.61 36.98
CA SER A 99 -6.57 26.60 38.43
C SER A 99 -6.34 28.00 38.99
N GLU A 100 -5.62 28.86 38.26
CA GLU A 100 -5.47 30.28 38.62
C GLU A 100 -6.80 31.07 38.57
N THR A 101 -7.69 30.74 37.57
CA THR A 101 -8.91 31.50 37.32
C THR A 101 -10.11 31.00 38.13
N LEU A 102 -10.22 29.73 38.46
CA LEU A 102 -11.45 29.09 38.97
C LEU A 102 -11.32 28.54 40.40
N ASN A 103 -10.28 28.86 41.19
CA ASN A 103 -10.05 28.28 42.54
C ASN A 103 -10.23 26.77 42.56
N GLY A 104 -9.67 26.10 41.57
CA GLY A 104 -10.15 24.84 41.06
C GLY A 104 -9.72 23.57 41.77
N VAL A 105 -10.61 23.06 42.62
CA VAL A 105 -10.51 21.70 43.20
C VAL A 105 -10.75 20.61 42.13
N PHE A 106 -11.50 20.92 41.07
CA PHE A 106 -11.97 19.90 40.12
C PHE A 106 -10.94 19.51 39.05
N LEU A 107 -10.13 20.43 38.56
CA LEU A 107 -9.16 20.21 37.50
C LEU A 107 -7.79 19.71 38.02
N GLY A 108 -7.54 19.88 39.32
CA GLY A 108 -6.30 19.40 39.96
C GLY A 108 -6.27 17.88 40.21
N ASN A 109 -7.35 17.16 39.95
CA ASN A 109 -7.39 15.72 40.16
C ASN A 109 -6.71 14.97 38.99
N ALA A 110 -5.55 14.38 39.24
CA ALA A 110 -4.75 13.66 38.24
C ALA A 110 -5.55 12.57 37.46
N LEU A 111 -6.57 11.97 38.09
CA LEU A 111 -7.45 11.01 37.42
C LEU A 111 -8.34 11.65 36.35
N CYS A 112 -8.93 12.82 36.65
CA CYS A 112 -9.75 13.54 35.65
C CYS A 112 -8.90 14.02 34.47
N GLN A 113 -7.70 14.53 34.73
CA GLN A 113 -6.73 14.91 33.70
C GLN A 113 -6.40 13.73 32.78
N SER A 114 -6.02 12.58 33.36
CA SER A 114 -5.70 11.39 32.61
C SER A 114 -6.87 10.90 31.77
N MET A 115 -8.08 10.87 32.28
CA MET A 115 -9.26 10.41 31.54
C MET A 115 -9.60 11.30 30.34
N LEU A 116 -9.50 12.62 30.47
CA LEU A 116 -9.77 13.56 29.38
C LEU A 116 -8.73 13.50 28.28
N VAL A 117 -7.44 13.48 28.63
CA VAL A 117 -6.34 13.33 27.67
C VAL A 117 -6.50 12.03 26.87
N HIS A 118 -6.72 10.93 27.53
CA HIS A 118 -6.89 9.63 26.88
C HIS A 118 -8.18 9.56 26.05
N GLY A 119 -9.25 10.23 26.47
CA GLY A 119 -10.48 10.38 25.70
C GLY A 119 -10.25 11.09 24.37
N ILE A 120 -9.51 12.20 24.38
CA ILE A 120 -9.14 12.94 23.16
C ILE A 120 -8.31 12.04 22.21
N ILE A 121 -7.34 11.31 22.75
CA ILE A 121 -6.49 10.39 21.96
C ILE A 121 -7.35 9.31 21.29
N ILE A 122 -8.31 8.73 22.00
CA ILE A 122 -9.24 7.72 21.46
C ILE A 122 -10.05 8.31 20.30
N VAL A 123 -10.56 9.55 20.44
CA VAL A 123 -11.29 10.23 19.37
C VAL A 123 -10.40 10.48 18.15
N VAL A 124 -9.18 10.95 18.35
CA VAL A 124 -8.21 11.17 17.26
C VAL A 124 -7.89 9.83 16.55
N CYS A 125 -7.67 8.76 17.29
CA CYS A 125 -7.44 7.42 16.73
C CYS A 125 -8.63 6.94 15.90
N PHE A 126 -9.84 7.14 16.41
CA PHE A 126 -11.08 6.76 15.70
C PHE A 126 -11.26 7.54 14.41
N LEU A 127 -11.03 8.85 14.42
CA LEU A 127 -11.12 9.71 13.24
C LEU A 127 -10.07 9.30 12.18
N GLN A 128 -8.86 9.02 12.59
CA GLN A 128 -7.80 8.56 11.68
C GLN A 128 -8.09 7.17 11.11
N ALA A 129 -8.55 6.23 11.93
CA ALA A 129 -8.93 4.90 11.47
C ALA A 129 -10.08 4.96 10.45
N LYS A 130 -11.05 5.84 10.67
CA LYS A 130 -12.16 6.10 9.74
C LYS A 130 -11.70 6.74 8.44
N ALA A 131 -10.80 7.71 8.50
CA ALA A 131 -10.23 8.38 7.32
C ALA A 131 -9.44 7.41 6.42
N ARG A 132 -8.84 6.38 6.99
CA ARG A 132 -8.05 5.37 6.26
C ARG A 132 -8.85 4.25 5.60
N ASN A 133 -10.15 4.14 5.82
CA ASN A 133 -11.01 3.06 5.29
C ASN A 133 -10.41 1.64 5.46
N GLY A 134 -9.65 1.41 6.52
CA GLY A 134 -9.02 0.12 6.82
C GLY A 134 -7.89 -0.32 5.88
N LYS A 135 -7.49 0.50 4.91
CA LYS A 135 -6.38 0.18 4.00
C LYS A 135 -5.06 0.66 4.61
N LEU A 136 -4.28 -0.26 5.16
CA LEU A 136 -2.88 0.00 5.50
C LEU A 136 -2.07 -0.10 4.20
N SER A 137 -1.59 1.03 3.69
CA SER A 137 -0.63 1.03 2.59
C SER A 137 0.74 0.59 3.11
N GLN A 138 1.14 -0.64 2.77
CA GLN A 138 2.51 -1.13 3.02
C GLN A 138 3.52 -0.57 1.99
N ALA A 139 3.05 0.14 0.97
CA ALA A 139 3.83 0.52 -0.21
C ALA A 139 4.48 1.89 -0.12
N THR A 140 4.21 2.68 0.92
CA THR A 140 4.82 4.00 1.02
C THR A 140 6.32 3.92 1.32
N ASN A 141 7.10 4.59 0.50
CA ASN A 141 8.53 4.72 0.67
C ASN A 141 8.79 5.35 2.05
N PHE A 142 9.34 4.60 3.00
CA PHE A 142 9.55 5.01 4.42
C PHE A 142 10.30 6.35 4.56
N ARG A 143 11.04 6.77 3.54
CA ARG A 143 11.78 8.04 3.48
C ARG A 143 10.87 9.27 3.66
N TRP A 144 9.62 9.19 3.25
CA TRP A 144 8.68 10.31 3.39
C TRP A 144 8.28 10.59 4.84
N TYR A 145 8.36 9.58 5.73
CA TYR A 145 8.08 9.75 7.16
C TYR A 145 9.19 10.48 7.92
N THR A 146 10.35 10.72 7.30
CA THR A 146 11.45 11.46 7.93
C THR A 146 11.05 12.89 8.29
N ILE A 147 10.34 13.60 7.41
CA ILE A 147 9.94 14.99 7.65
C ILE A 147 8.97 15.10 8.84
N PRO A 148 7.83 14.35 8.88
CA PRO A 148 6.95 14.35 10.05
C PRO A 148 7.67 13.90 11.35
N ALA A 149 8.57 12.92 11.28
CA ALA A 149 9.31 12.46 12.45
C ALA A 149 10.28 13.49 13.00
N VAL A 150 10.99 14.20 12.13
CA VAL A 150 11.88 15.32 12.55
C VAL A 150 11.07 16.46 13.17
N LEU A 151 9.92 16.81 12.55
CA LEU A 151 9.03 17.84 13.10
C LEU A 151 8.48 17.43 14.47
N SER A 152 8.08 16.15 14.61
CA SER A 152 7.62 15.60 15.88
C SER A 152 8.70 15.57 16.96
N LEU A 153 9.94 15.23 16.60
CA LEU A 153 11.06 15.28 17.54
C LEU A 153 11.35 16.71 18.00
N ALA A 154 11.30 17.68 17.07
CA ALA A 154 11.44 19.10 17.42
C ALA A 154 10.34 19.55 18.39
N SER A 155 9.09 19.09 18.21
CA SER A 155 7.99 19.38 19.14
C SER A 155 8.30 18.91 20.57
N VAL A 156 8.83 17.68 20.74
CA VAL A 156 9.20 17.15 22.05
C VAL A 156 10.32 17.99 22.70
N LEU A 157 11.33 18.35 21.91
CA LEU A 157 12.44 19.19 22.42
C LEU A 157 11.96 20.57 22.86
N LEU A 158 11.03 21.18 22.10
CA LEU A 158 10.43 22.47 22.46
C LEU A 158 9.59 22.37 23.74
N ILE A 159 8.78 21.33 23.90
CA ILE A 159 8.01 21.08 25.14
C ILE A 159 8.95 21.02 26.33
N PHE A 160 10.02 20.28 26.21
CA PHE A 160 11.01 20.13 27.28
C PHE A 160 11.70 21.45 27.59
N PHE A 161 12.11 22.21 26.57
CA PHE A 161 12.76 23.51 26.72
C PHE A 161 11.86 24.52 27.43
N PHE A 162 10.62 24.71 26.95
CA PHE A 162 9.68 25.65 27.56
C PHE A 162 9.23 25.22 28.97
N GLY A 163 9.08 23.90 29.19
CA GLY A 163 8.78 23.36 30.52
C GLY A 163 9.90 23.65 31.53
N SER A 164 11.17 23.50 31.14
CA SER A 164 12.30 23.85 32.01
C SER A 164 12.40 25.33 32.29
N CYS A 165 12.18 26.20 31.31
CA CYS A 165 12.14 27.67 31.51
C CYS A 165 11.00 28.07 32.45
N PHE A 166 9.85 27.43 32.40
CA PHE A 166 8.73 27.68 33.31
C PHE A 166 9.08 27.25 34.75
N GLN A 167 9.68 26.06 34.94
CA GLN A 167 10.11 25.58 36.26
C GLN A 167 11.17 26.47 36.88
N GLN A 168 12.03 27.12 36.09
CA GLN A 168 13.01 28.08 36.55
C GLN A 168 12.43 29.49 36.78
N GLY A 169 11.15 29.70 36.57
CA GLY A 169 10.49 30.99 36.76
C GLY A 169 10.83 32.04 35.69
N GLN A 170 11.43 31.63 34.58
CA GLN A 170 11.84 32.54 33.48
C GLN A 170 10.65 32.94 32.58
N ILE A 171 9.57 32.14 32.56
CA ILE A 171 8.40 32.35 31.73
C ILE A 171 7.16 32.27 32.60
N SER A 172 6.18 33.16 32.38
CA SER A 172 4.88 33.11 33.02
C SER A 172 3.97 32.09 32.32
N ILE A 173 2.83 31.77 32.93
CA ILE A 173 1.89 30.76 32.44
C ILE A 173 1.26 31.11 31.08
N GLN A 174 1.00 32.41 30.85
CA GLN A 174 0.33 32.84 29.60
C GLN A 174 1.15 32.55 28.34
N PRO A 175 2.44 32.96 28.21
CA PRO A 175 3.25 32.57 27.06
C PRO A 175 3.51 31.08 27.00
N LEU A 176 3.56 30.36 28.11
CA LEU A 176 3.64 28.90 28.12
C LEU A 176 2.42 28.26 27.43
N CYS A 177 1.21 28.75 27.71
CA CYS A 177 -0.01 28.27 27.05
C CYS A 177 -0.01 28.54 25.54
N VAL A 178 0.46 29.73 25.12
CA VAL A 178 0.59 30.08 23.70
C VAL A 178 1.59 29.12 23.01
N CYS A 179 2.73 28.87 23.62
CA CYS A 179 3.71 27.92 23.08
C CYS A 179 3.16 26.50 23.02
N ALA A 180 2.48 26.04 24.07
CA ALA A 180 1.88 24.70 24.09
C ALA A 180 0.81 24.51 22.99
N THR A 181 -0.05 25.52 22.78
CA THR A 181 -1.03 25.48 21.69
C THR A 181 -0.36 25.47 20.32
N PHE A 182 0.66 26.30 20.10
CA PHE A 182 1.41 26.32 18.84
C PHE A 182 2.09 24.98 18.54
N ILE A 183 2.76 24.39 19.52
CA ILE A 183 3.42 23.08 19.37
C ILE A 183 2.37 21.98 19.05
N THR A 184 1.21 22.02 19.69
CA THR A 184 0.13 21.08 19.42
C THR A 184 -0.44 21.23 18.00
N VAL A 185 -0.61 22.44 17.51
CA VAL A 185 -1.01 22.72 16.12
C VAL A 185 0.03 22.20 15.13
N MET A 186 1.32 22.40 15.41
CA MET A 186 2.42 21.82 14.61
C MET A 186 2.36 20.31 14.57
N GLN A 187 2.07 19.64 15.68
CA GLN A 187 1.94 18.19 15.73
C GLN A 187 0.72 17.69 14.97
N ILE A 188 -0.41 18.38 15.05
CA ILE A 188 -1.61 18.06 14.24
C ILE A 188 -1.28 18.21 12.74
N ALA A 189 -0.57 19.28 12.35
CA ALA A 189 -0.13 19.45 10.96
C ALA A 189 0.77 18.31 10.48
N ALA A 190 1.68 17.80 11.33
CA ALA A 190 2.52 16.63 11.02
C ALA A 190 1.66 15.36 10.78
N LEU A 191 0.64 15.12 11.59
CA LEU A 191 -0.29 13.99 11.42
C LEU A 191 -1.14 14.12 10.14
N LEU A 192 -1.63 15.32 9.84
CA LEU A 192 -2.35 15.59 8.60
C LEU A 192 -1.47 15.41 7.37
N LEU A 193 -0.21 15.83 7.45
CA LEU A 193 0.77 15.60 6.38
C LEU A 193 0.95 14.10 6.09
N ILE A 194 1.05 13.27 7.11
CA ILE A 194 1.14 11.81 6.95
C ILE A 194 -0.11 11.28 6.25
N SER A 195 -1.30 11.65 6.71
CA SER A 195 -2.56 11.25 6.10
C SER A 195 -2.64 11.64 4.62
N TRP A 196 -2.25 12.86 4.30
CA TRP A 196 -2.24 13.37 2.92
C TRP A 196 -1.25 12.61 2.03
N MET A 197 -0.05 12.35 2.56
CA MET A 197 0.98 11.57 1.84
C MET A 197 0.55 10.15 1.54
N GLU A 198 -0.11 9.48 2.50
CA GLU A 198 -0.64 8.13 2.30
C GLU A 198 -1.77 8.11 1.26
N GLN A 199 -2.68 9.08 1.30
CA GLN A 199 -3.72 9.21 0.29
C GLN A 199 -3.12 9.39 -1.10
N ASN A 200 -2.15 10.29 -1.25
CA ASN A 200 -1.47 10.50 -2.53
C ASN A 200 -0.71 9.26 -3.04
N ALA A 201 -0.11 8.49 -2.13
CA ALA A 201 0.55 7.23 -2.50
C ALA A 201 -0.45 6.19 -3.03
N ASN A 202 -1.61 6.06 -2.38
CA ASN A 202 -2.69 5.16 -2.80
C ASN A 202 -3.26 5.58 -4.16
N PHE A 203 -3.50 6.88 -4.39
CA PHE A 203 -3.96 7.39 -5.70
C PHE A 203 -2.95 7.12 -6.81
N ARG A 204 -1.65 7.27 -6.55
CA ARG A 204 -0.61 6.94 -7.53
C ARG A 204 -0.60 5.45 -7.88
N GLU A 205 -0.70 4.58 -6.90
CA GLU A 205 -0.74 3.13 -7.10
C GLU A 205 -1.98 2.73 -7.92
N GLU A 206 -3.14 3.30 -7.61
CA GLU A 206 -4.38 3.09 -8.38
C GLU A 206 -4.23 3.60 -9.82
N ALA A 207 -3.68 4.79 -10.02
CA ALA A 207 -3.45 5.36 -11.35
C ALA A 207 -2.50 4.48 -12.18
N ILE A 208 -1.42 3.97 -11.60
CA ILE A 208 -0.49 3.04 -12.27
C ILE A 208 -1.20 1.75 -12.65
N SER A 209 -2.02 1.19 -11.76
CA SER A 209 -2.79 -0.02 -12.04
C SER A 209 -3.82 0.16 -13.15
N LEU A 210 -4.52 1.30 -13.17
CA LEU A 210 -5.45 1.65 -14.24
C LEU A 210 -4.75 1.85 -15.58
N GLN A 211 -3.60 2.51 -15.58
CA GLN A 211 -2.79 2.69 -16.79
C GLN A 211 -2.31 1.35 -17.35
N ALA A 212 -1.87 0.42 -16.49
CA ALA A 212 -1.46 -0.91 -16.91
C ALA A 212 -2.64 -1.70 -17.52
N LYS A 213 -3.85 -1.63 -16.91
CA LYS A 213 -5.06 -2.24 -17.45
C LYS A 213 -5.47 -1.65 -18.79
N SER A 214 -5.42 -0.31 -18.91
CA SER A 214 -5.74 0.38 -20.17
C SER A 214 -4.79 -0.03 -21.29
N LYS A 215 -3.48 -0.13 -21.00
CA LYS A 215 -2.50 -0.60 -21.98
C LYS A 215 -2.74 -2.03 -22.42
N ALA A 216 -3.04 -2.94 -21.49
CA ALA A 216 -3.35 -4.33 -21.82
C ALA A 216 -4.63 -4.45 -22.66
N GLN A 217 -5.65 -3.63 -22.39
CA GLN A 217 -6.85 -3.55 -23.22
C GLN A 217 -6.55 -3.05 -24.64
N GLN A 218 -5.71 -2.02 -24.78
CA GLN A 218 -5.27 -1.49 -26.06
C GLN A 218 -4.57 -2.58 -26.89
N GLU A 219 -3.60 -3.29 -26.28
CA GLU A 219 -2.87 -4.38 -26.94
C GLU A 219 -3.84 -5.51 -27.39
N SER A 220 -4.85 -5.82 -26.56
CA SER A 220 -5.88 -6.80 -26.90
C SER A 220 -6.75 -6.36 -28.12
N ILE A 221 -7.14 -5.08 -28.16
CA ILE A 221 -7.91 -4.51 -29.28
C ILE A 221 -7.08 -4.54 -30.56
N GLU A 222 -5.80 -4.20 -30.51
CA GLU A 222 -4.90 -4.23 -31.66
C GLU A 222 -4.72 -5.67 -32.18
N ALA A 223 -4.53 -6.64 -31.29
CA ALA A 223 -4.45 -8.05 -31.66
C ALA A 223 -5.74 -8.58 -32.30
N LEU A 224 -6.91 -8.19 -31.73
CA LEU A 224 -8.21 -8.54 -32.30
C LEU A 224 -8.43 -7.91 -33.66
N SER A 225 -8.09 -6.63 -33.84
CA SER A 225 -8.15 -5.93 -35.13
C SER A 225 -7.30 -6.61 -36.21
N ALA A 226 -6.06 -7.01 -35.84
CA ALA A 226 -5.18 -7.74 -36.75
C ALA A 226 -5.78 -9.10 -37.14
N ALA A 227 -6.38 -9.84 -36.18
CA ALA A 227 -7.04 -11.11 -36.44
C ALA A 227 -8.24 -10.96 -37.39
N TYR A 228 -9.08 -9.92 -37.19
CA TYR A 228 -10.19 -9.61 -38.10
C TYR A 228 -9.71 -9.24 -39.50
N ALA A 229 -8.66 -8.47 -39.64
CA ALA A 229 -8.07 -8.13 -40.92
C ALA A 229 -7.57 -9.39 -41.67
N GLN A 230 -6.92 -10.30 -40.97
CA GLN A 230 -6.49 -11.58 -41.50
C GLN A 230 -7.67 -12.47 -41.91
N GLN A 231 -8.70 -12.57 -41.08
CA GLN A 231 -9.91 -13.31 -41.41
C GLN A 231 -10.61 -12.76 -42.67
N ARG A 232 -10.71 -11.44 -42.78
CA ARG A 232 -11.29 -10.79 -43.96
C ARG A 232 -10.52 -11.14 -45.22
N LYS A 233 -9.19 -11.13 -45.15
CA LYS A 233 -8.32 -11.53 -46.26
C LYS A 233 -8.56 -12.99 -46.66
N LEU A 234 -8.59 -13.91 -45.72
CA LEU A 234 -8.86 -15.33 -45.95
C LEU A 234 -10.25 -15.54 -46.62
N THR A 235 -11.27 -14.82 -46.14
CA THR A 235 -12.62 -14.90 -46.71
C THR A 235 -12.65 -14.39 -48.17
N HIS A 236 -11.92 -13.31 -48.43
CA HIS A 236 -11.80 -12.76 -49.80
C HIS A 236 -11.11 -13.77 -50.73
N ASP A 237 -9.98 -14.32 -50.29
CA ASP A 237 -9.21 -15.29 -51.09
C ASP A 237 -10.04 -16.57 -51.34
N PHE A 238 -10.79 -17.05 -50.34
CA PHE A 238 -11.69 -18.18 -50.48
C PHE A 238 -12.81 -17.94 -51.52
N ARG A 239 -13.44 -16.73 -51.49
CA ARG A 239 -14.44 -16.34 -52.50
C ARG A 239 -13.84 -16.28 -53.89
N ALA A 240 -12.61 -15.78 -54.05
CA ALA A 240 -11.91 -15.74 -55.33
C ALA A 240 -11.68 -17.18 -55.88
N HIS A 241 -11.26 -18.12 -55.01
CA HIS A 241 -11.11 -19.53 -55.40
C HIS A 241 -12.44 -20.21 -55.82
N LEU A 242 -13.53 -19.95 -55.07
CA LEU A 242 -14.84 -20.43 -55.45
C LEU A 242 -15.33 -19.88 -56.79
N SER A 243 -15.13 -18.59 -57.03
CA SER A 243 -15.48 -17.96 -58.31
C SER A 243 -14.68 -18.54 -59.48
N THR A 244 -13.40 -18.83 -59.27
CA THR A 244 -12.54 -19.49 -60.27
C THR A 244 -13.06 -20.92 -60.61
N LEU A 245 -13.42 -21.70 -59.58
CA LEU A 245 -13.98 -23.04 -59.76
C LEU A 245 -15.30 -22.99 -60.50
N ASP A 246 -16.20 -22.05 -60.17
CA ASP A 246 -17.47 -21.87 -60.81
C ASP A 246 -17.29 -21.50 -62.31
N GLY A 247 -16.36 -20.60 -62.62
CA GLY A 247 -16.00 -20.25 -63.99
C GLY A 247 -15.47 -21.46 -64.80
N MET A 248 -14.64 -22.32 -64.15
CA MET A 248 -14.15 -23.54 -64.81
C MET A 248 -15.28 -24.55 -65.09
N LEU A 249 -16.30 -24.63 -64.24
CA LEU A 249 -17.46 -25.52 -64.37
C LEU A 249 -18.43 -25.04 -65.45
N MET A 250 -18.53 -23.74 -65.71
CA MET A 250 -19.40 -23.15 -66.73
C MET A 250 -18.84 -23.21 -68.16
N GLN A 251 -17.59 -23.53 -68.34
CA GLN A 251 -17.00 -23.69 -69.67
C GLN A 251 -17.61 -24.89 -70.41
N GLN A 252 -17.94 -24.73 -71.71
CA GLN A 252 -18.56 -25.75 -72.57
C GLN A 252 -17.67 -27.01 -72.72
N ASN A 253 -16.38 -26.90 -72.59
CA ASN A 253 -15.44 -28.04 -72.65
C ASN A 253 -14.94 -28.32 -71.20
N ARG A 254 -15.73 -29.04 -70.44
CA ARG A 254 -15.42 -29.39 -69.02
C ARG A 254 -14.20 -30.33 -68.95
N ASP A 255 -13.03 -29.73 -68.75
CA ASP A 255 -11.83 -30.54 -68.49
C ASP A 255 -11.74 -30.81 -66.98
N ILE A 256 -12.24 -32.00 -66.56
CA ILE A 256 -12.25 -32.48 -65.19
C ILE A 256 -10.84 -32.55 -64.64
N ASN A 257 -9.83 -32.88 -65.45
CA ASN A 257 -8.44 -32.94 -65.02
C ASN A 257 -7.90 -31.59 -64.59
N THR A 258 -8.24 -30.52 -65.31
CA THR A 258 -7.84 -29.16 -64.96
C THR A 258 -8.47 -28.71 -63.63
N ILE A 259 -9.74 -29.06 -63.39
CA ILE A 259 -10.43 -28.76 -62.12
C ILE A 259 -9.79 -29.54 -60.96
N GLN A 260 -9.51 -30.84 -61.16
CA GLN A 260 -8.84 -31.65 -60.14
C GLN A 260 -7.44 -31.09 -59.83
N THR A 261 -6.66 -30.73 -60.84
CA THR A 261 -5.34 -30.15 -60.65
C THR A 261 -5.38 -28.83 -59.85
N TYR A 262 -6.40 -27.98 -60.12
CA TYR A 262 -6.61 -26.77 -59.37
C TYR A 262 -6.95 -27.03 -57.90
N ILE A 263 -7.87 -27.98 -57.63
CA ILE A 263 -8.22 -28.39 -56.25
C ILE A 263 -6.99 -28.96 -55.51
N HIS A 264 -6.23 -29.81 -56.18
CA HIS A 264 -4.98 -30.33 -55.59
C HIS A 264 -3.94 -29.23 -55.31
N SER A 265 -3.85 -28.21 -56.17
CA SER A 265 -2.98 -27.06 -55.92
C SER A 265 -3.42 -26.22 -54.71
N LEU A 266 -4.73 -26.12 -54.49
CA LEU A 266 -5.29 -25.45 -53.30
C LEU A 266 -5.02 -26.26 -52.03
N GLN A 267 -5.22 -27.60 -52.13
CA GLN A 267 -4.94 -28.50 -50.98
C GLN A 267 -3.46 -28.52 -50.62
N SER A 268 -2.54 -28.51 -51.60
CA SER A 268 -1.11 -28.48 -51.31
C SER A 268 -0.68 -27.15 -50.67
N LYS A 269 -1.18 -26.02 -51.17
CA LYS A 269 -0.96 -24.70 -50.56
C LYS A 269 -1.54 -24.60 -49.15
N GLN A 270 -2.62 -25.31 -48.85
CA GLN A 270 -3.23 -25.36 -47.52
C GLN A 270 -2.41 -26.28 -46.61
N ASN A 271 -1.89 -27.41 -47.12
CA ASN A 271 -1.01 -28.32 -46.37
C ASN A 271 0.33 -27.68 -46.02
N GLU A 272 0.88 -26.77 -46.84
CA GLU A 272 2.02 -25.95 -46.44
C GLU A 272 1.77 -24.99 -45.29
N ARG A 273 0.49 -24.67 -45.03
CA ARG A 273 0.03 -23.84 -43.89
C ARG A 273 -0.41 -24.68 -42.69
N ILE A 274 -0.31 -26.03 -42.75
CA ILE A 274 -0.71 -26.89 -41.65
C ILE A 274 0.19 -26.65 -40.44
N LEU A 275 -0.49 -26.54 -39.31
CA LEU A 275 0.03 -26.47 -37.96
C LEU A 275 1.21 -27.45 -37.80
N LEU A 276 2.42 -26.92 -37.65
CA LEU A 276 3.63 -27.69 -37.38
C LEU A 276 3.55 -28.39 -36.01
N VAL A 277 2.70 -27.86 -35.12
CA VAL A 277 2.46 -28.38 -33.76
C VAL A 277 0.97 -28.36 -33.49
N ASN A 278 0.43 -29.47 -33.01
CA ASN A 278 -0.93 -29.58 -32.51
C ASN A 278 -0.90 -30.26 -31.14
N THR A 279 -1.09 -29.47 -30.08
CA THR A 279 -1.11 -29.94 -28.69
C THR A 279 -2.52 -30.05 -28.14
N HIS A 280 -3.55 -29.73 -28.94
CA HIS A 280 -4.96 -29.56 -28.55
C HIS A 280 -5.18 -28.41 -27.55
N HIS A 281 -4.20 -27.50 -27.39
CA HIS A 281 -4.34 -26.27 -26.62
C HIS A 281 -4.18 -25.07 -27.57
N ALA A 282 -5.29 -24.42 -27.94
CA ALA A 282 -5.35 -23.40 -28.98
C ALA A 282 -4.33 -22.24 -28.82
N ALA A 283 -4.14 -21.73 -27.60
CA ALA A 283 -3.20 -20.64 -27.35
C ALA A 283 -1.73 -21.09 -27.50
N LEU A 284 -1.40 -22.29 -27.04
CA LEU A 284 -0.05 -22.84 -27.15
C LEU A 284 0.27 -23.18 -28.61
N ASP A 285 -0.67 -23.79 -29.33
CA ASP A 285 -0.55 -24.12 -30.74
C ASP A 285 -0.31 -22.85 -31.58
N ALA A 286 -1.07 -21.77 -31.32
CA ALA A 286 -0.89 -20.49 -31.99
C ALA A 286 0.50 -19.90 -31.75
N LEU A 287 0.99 -19.95 -30.51
CA LEU A 287 2.31 -19.43 -30.14
C LEU A 287 3.45 -20.25 -30.76
N LEU A 288 3.38 -21.58 -30.68
CA LEU A 288 4.42 -22.46 -31.22
C LEU A 288 4.48 -22.40 -32.74
N ASN A 289 3.33 -22.39 -33.40
CA ASN A 289 3.27 -22.25 -34.88
C ASN A 289 3.74 -20.87 -35.34
N GLN A 290 3.45 -19.80 -34.61
CA GLN A 290 4.01 -18.47 -34.88
C GLN A 290 5.54 -18.46 -34.76
N LYS A 291 6.12 -19.05 -33.72
CA LYS A 291 7.56 -19.15 -33.56
C LYS A 291 8.22 -20.00 -34.60
N ALA A 292 7.60 -21.11 -35.00
CA ALA A 292 8.07 -21.95 -36.09
C ALA A 292 8.12 -21.20 -37.44
N LEU A 293 7.09 -20.40 -37.73
CA LEU A 293 7.05 -19.57 -38.93
C LEU A 293 8.17 -18.53 -38.95
N VAL A 294 8.42 -17.86 -37.81
CA VAL A 294 9.52 -16.90 -37.67
C VAL A 294 10.87 -17.56 -37.88
N ALA A 295 11.06 -18.77 -37.33
CA ALA A 295 12.27 -19.54 -37.47
C ALA A 295 12.49 -19.97 -38.94
N LYS A 296 11.46 -20.47 -39.60
CA LYS A 296 11.50 -20.84 -41.02
C LYS A 296 11.90 -19.65 -41.88
N ASN A 297 11.35 -18.46 -41.63
CA ASN A 297 11.70 -17.24 -42.32
C ASN A 297 13.18 -16.81 -42.09
N ARG A 298 13.75 -17.19 -40.96
CA ARG A 298 15.15 -16.93 -40.58
C ARG A 298 16.11 -18.10 -40.98
N LYS A 299 15.58 -19.15 -41.67
CA LYS A 299 16.30 -20.35 -42.02
C LYS A 299 16.85 -21.10 -40.81
N ILE A 300 16.15 -21.06 -39.69
CA ILE A 300 16.46 -21.79 -38.46
C ILE A 300 15.61 -23.06 -38.43
N ASP A 301 16.22 -24.20 -38.28
CA ASP A 301 15.52 -25.49 -38.13
C ASP A 301 15.10 -25.67 -36.66
N ILE A 302 13.80 -25.86 -36.40
CA ILE A 302 13.25 -26.07 -35.05
C ILE A 302 12.58 -27.45 -35.02
N GLN A 303 12.96 -28.26 -34.05
CA GLN A 303 12.27 -29.49 -33.74
C GLN A 303 11.42 -29.31 -32.47
N PHE A 304 10.16 -29.67 -32.56
CA PHE A 304 9.23 -29.64 -31.41
C PHE A 304 9.03 -31.06 -30.88
N SER A 305 9.24 -31.24 -29.58
CA SER A 305 8.88 -32.46 -28.86
C SER A 305 7.83 -32.06 -27.82
N VAL A 306 6.54 -32.19 -28.18
CA VAL A 306 5.43 -31.73 -27.34
C VAL A 306 4.42 -32.85 -27.23
N ASN A 307 3.96 -33.13 -26.00
CA ASN A 307 2.93 -34.11 -25.72
C ASN A 307 1.52 -33.53 -25.96
N ASP A 308 0.56 -34.41 -26.17
CA ASP A 308 -0.85 -34.07 -26.22
C ASP A 308 -1.32 -33.54 -24.84
N LEU A 309 -1.86 -32.32 -24.82
CA LEU A 309 -2.36 -31.67 -23.62
C LEU A 309 -3.87 -31.81 -23.41
N SER A 310 -4.57 -32.52 -24.29
CA SER A 310 -6.02 -32.78 -24.19
C SER A 310 -6.47 -33.36 -22.84
N PRO A 311 -5.66 -34.19 -22.11
CA PRO A 311 -6.04 -34.68 -20.79
C PRO A 311 -5.95 -33.65 -19.66
N ILE A 312 -5.29 -32.50 -19.89
CA ILE A 312 -5.03 -31.50 -18.85
C ILE A 312 -6.14 -30.44 -18.91
N LYS A 313 -7.05 -30.46 -17.94
CA LYS A 313 -7.98 -29.35 -17.72
C LYS A 313 -7.21 -28.22 -17.08
N ILE A 314 -6.92 -27.19 -17.88
CA ILE A 314 -6.39 -25.92 -17.40
C ILE A 314 -7.60 -24.99 -17.25
N ASP A 315 -7.99 -24.68 -15.99
CA ASP A 315 -9.04 -23.70 -15.67
C ASP A 315 -8.55 -22.26 -15.96
#